data_2c093e886043d9b459602e2031528db0
#
_entry.id   2c093e886043d9b459602e2031528db0
#
_cell.length_a   1.000
_cell.length_b   1.000
_cell.length_c   1.000
_cell.angle_alpha   90.00
_cell.angle_beta   90.00
_cell.angle_gamma   90.00
#
_symmetry.space_group_name_H-M   'P 1'
#
loop_
_entity.id
_entity.type
_entity.pdbx_description
1 polymer ?
#
loop_
_entity_poly.entity_id
_entity_poly.type
_entity_poly.pdbx_seq_one_letter_code
_entity_poly.pdbx_strand_id
1 'polypeptide(L)'
;MSLLSIVLPAYNEEQNIANTAKVLGELLDRHGIDYELVFISNGSKDGTFDRIQEEAAKNPRVRGAEFSRNFGKEAGIFAGLELTTGDAVIVMDCDLQHPPEVIPQMWEKWQQGAEIVEGIKSDRGRESLGYKLSAGLFYKIMSKLIKMDMNASSDFKLLDRKVVRVLLELPERNTFFRALTFWAGFQTETVEYEVQERQYGQSKWSFWSLMKYAITNATSFSTLPLQLVTIMGMISIFFSVVLAIQTLVRYIMGTAVEGFTTVILLILIIGGFLMLSLGIIGHYIARIYEEVKGRPKYIISHVTENVPGTAVGSWKRERREN
;
A
#
# COMPACT_ATOMS: atom_id res chain seq x y z
N MET A 1 26.98 -4.24 -17.96
CA MET A 1 25.64 -4.84 -18.21
C MET A 1 24.73 -4.31 -17.12
N SER A 2 23.46 -4.00 -17.44
CA SER A 2 22.52 -3.52 -16.42
C SER A 2 22.07 -4.67 -15.55
N LEU A 3 21.94 -4.44 -14.23
CA LEU A 3 21.52 -5.42 -13.23
C LEU A 3 20.04 -5.23 -12.89
N LEU A 4 19.27 -6.30 -12.89
CA LEU A 4 17.89 -6.34 -12.44
C LEU A 4 17.81 -6.85 -11.01
N SER A 5 17.20 -6.07 -10.10
CA SER A 5 16.86 -6.57 -8.77
C SER A 5 15.39 -7.03 -8.73
N ILE A 6 15.10 -8.13 -8.05
CA ILE A 6 13.73 -8.57 -7.80
C ILE A 6 13.49 -8.61 -6.30
N VAL A 7 12.55 -7.78 -5.83
CA VAL A 7 12.10 -7.73 -4.43
C VAL A 7 10.94 -8.68 -4.22
N LEU A 8 11.09 -9.58 -3.26
CA LEU A 8 10.18 -10.68 -2.95
C LEU A 8 9.75 -10.64 -1.47
N PRO A 9 8.71 -9.87 -1.11
CA PRO A 9 8.18 -9.91 0.24
C PRO A 9 7.54 -11.26 0.54
N ALA A 10 7.89 -11.86 1.68
CA ALA A 10 7.45 -13.18 2.11
C ALA A 10 6.89 -13.15 3.54
N TYR A 11 5.78 -13.83 3.80
CA TYR A 11 5.22 -14.04 5.13
C TYR A 11 4.57 -15.41 5.27
N ASN A 12 5.23 -16.33 5.95
CA ASN A 12 4.88 -17.74 6.03
C ASN A 12 4.79 -18.39 4.65
N GLU A 13 5.88 -18.31 3.90
CA GLU A 13 6.03 -18.75 2.52
C GLU A 13 7.17 -19.76 2.34
N GLU A 14 7.51 -20.51 3.39
CA GLU A 14 8.59 -21.50 3.43
C GLU A 14 8.61 -22.40 2.19
N GLN A 15 7.43 -22.86 1.73
CA GLN A 15 7.28 -23.78 0.63
C GLN A 15 7.55 -23.14 -0.75
N ASN A 16 7.42 -21.82 -0.84
CA ASN A 16 7.54 -21.09 -2.10
C ASN A 16 8.96 -20.59 -2.38
N ILE A 17 9.77 -20.33 -1.35
CA ILE A 17 11.10 -19.68 -1.49
C ILE A 17 11.99 -20.38 -2.50
N ALA A 18 12.25 -21.67 -2.31
CA ALA A 18 13.17 -22.43 -3.19
C ALA A 18 12.66 -22.52 -4.63
N ASN A 19 11.35 -22.75 -4.80
CA ASN A 19 10.74 -22.83 -6.13
C ASN A 19 10.81 -21.47 -6.84
N THR A 20 10.50 -20.38 -6.15
CA THR A 20 10.56 -19.02 -6.71
C THR A 20 11.98 -18.64 -7.11
N ALA A 21 12.96 -18.89 -6.24
CA ALA A 21 14.38 -18.64 -6.57
C ALA A 21 14.82 -19.41 -7.82
N LYS A 22 14.44 -20.68 -7.93
CA LYS A 22 14.75 -21.53 -9.07
C LYS A 22 14.09 -21.04 -10.35
N VAL A 23 12.77 -20.82 -10.35
CA VAL A 23 12.00 -20.41 -11.54
C VAL A 23 12.48 -19.07 -12.07
N LEU A 24 12.68 -18.09 -11.19
CA LEU A 24 13.18 -16.77 -11.58
C LEU A 24 14.62 -16.86 -12.11
N GLY A 25 15.50 -17.61 -11.43
CA GLY A 25 16.87 -17.79 -11.86
C GLY A 25 16.97 -18.42 -13.25
N GLU A 26 16.27 -19.53 -13.48
CA GLU A 26 16.26 -20.21 -14.79
C GLU A 26 15.69 -19.34 -15.92
N LEU A 27 14.66 -18.54 -15.63
CA LEU A 27 14.07 -17.61 -16.59
C LEU A 27 15.05 -16.50 -16.97
N LEU A 28 15.65 -15.84 -15.99
CA LEU A 28 16.53 -14.68 -16.20
C LEU A 28 17.85 -15.12 -16.87
N ASP A 29 18.43 -16.24 -16.46
CA ASP A 29 19.61 -16.82 -17.10
C ASP A 29 19.34 -17.17 -18.58
N ARG A 30 18.15 -17.71 -18.89
CA ARG A 30 17.74 -18.02 -20.28
C ARG A 30 17.66 -16.77 -21.17
N HIS A 31 17.24 -15.62 -20.58
CA HIS A 31 17.14 -14.36 -21.32
C HIS A 31 18.42 -13.50 -21.25
N GLY A 32 19.48 -14.00 -20.59
CA GLY A 32 20.76 -13.29 -20.46
C GLY A 32 20.64 -11.99 -19.65
N ILE A 33 19.67 -11.93 -18.71
CA ILE A 33 19.47 -10.79 -17.81
C ILE A 33 20.26 -11.05 -16.55
N ASP A 34 21.22 -10.16 -16.23
CA ASP A 34 21.93 -10.22 -14.94
C ASP A 34 21.01 -9.77 -13.81
N TYR A 35 21.01 -10.52 -12.69
CA TYR A 35 19.98 -10.33 -11.66
C TYR A 35 20.47 -10.57 -10.25
N GLU A 36 19.70 -10.03 -9.29
CA GLU A 36 19.70 -10.39 -7.87
C GLU A 36 18.27 -10.59 -7.35
N LEU A 37 18.09 -11.55 -6.46
CA LEU A 37 16.82 -11.84 -5.79
C LEU A 37 16.93 -11.42 -4.33
N VAL A 38 16.05 -10.51 -3.89
CA VAL A 38 16.06 -9.95 -2.53
C VAL A 38 14.77 -10.37 -1.83
N PHE A 39 14.86 -11.38 -0.96
CA PHE A 39 13.74 -11.86 -0.16
C PHE A 39 13.65 -11.11 1.16
N ILE A 40 12.43 -10.73 1.56
CA ILE A 40 12.17 -10.09 2.84
C ILE A 40 11.18 -10.93 3.64
N SER A 41 11.69 -11.68 4.63
CA SER A 41 10.85 -12.40 5.61
C SER A 41 10.23 -11.38 6.58
N ASN A 42 8.91 -11.19 6.48
CA ASN A 42 8.18 -10.19 7.26
C ASN A 42 7.80 -10.71 8.65
N GLY A 43 8.78 -11.20 9.42
CA GLY A 43 8.57 -11.78 10.74
C GLY A 43 7.72 -13.05 10.67
N SER A 44 8.07 -13.96 9.77
CA SER A 44 7.43 -15.27 9.59
C SER A 44 7.53 -16.14 10.85
N LYS A 45 6.57 -17.07 10.98
CA LYS A 45 6.52 -18.00 12.11
C LYS A 45 6.90 -19.43 11.73
N ASP A 46 7.13 -19.66 10.45
CA ASP A 46 7.58 -20.90 9.84
C ASP A 46 9.07 -20.82 9.45
N GLY A 47 9.60 -21.80 8.73
CA GLY A 47 10.97 -21.85 8.24
C GLY A 47 11.29 -20.92 7.06
N THR A 48 10.48 -19.88 6.80
CA THR A 48 10.67 -18.98 5.63
C THR A 48 12.09 -18.40 5.60
N PHE A 49 12.61 -17.85 6.71
CA PHE A 49 13.93 -17.23 6.70
C PHE A 49 15.06 -18.26 6.63
N ASP A 50 14.92 -19.40 7.28
CA ASP A 50 15.89 -20.50 7.18
C ASP A 50 16.02 -20.96 5.73
N ARG A 51 14.90 -21.07 5.00
CA ARG A 51 14.88 -21.40 3.59
C ARG A 51 15.55 -20.33 2.72
N ILE A 52 15.38 -19.05 3.02
CA ILE A 52 16.08 -17.95 2.35
C ILE A 52 17.59 -18.05 2.58
N GLN A 53 18.03 -18.36 3.78
CA GLN A 53 19.45 -18.56 4.09
C GLN A 53 20.04 -19.76 3.31
N GLU A 54 19.32 -20.86 3.23
CA GLU A 54 19.74 -22.03 2.44
C GLU A 54 19.92 -21.70 0.95
N GLU A 55 18.99 -20.94 0.35
CA GLU A 55 19.10 -20.53 -1.04
C GLU A 55 20.22 -19.50 -1.27
N ALA A 56 20.42 -18.57 -0.33
CA ALA A 56 21.53 -17.61 -0.38
C ALA A 56 22.91 -18.29 -0.27
N ALA A 57 23.02 -19.38 0.50
CA ALA A 57 24.24 -20.16 0.59
C ALA A 57 24.58 -20.92 -0.71
N LYS A 58 23.57 -21.31 -1.50
CA LYS A 58 23.72 -22.01 -2.80
C LYS A 58 23.98 -21.04 -3.96
N ASN A 59 23.37 -19.86 -3.91
CA ASN A 59 23.41 -18.89 -5.01
C ASN A 59 23.72 -17.48 -4.48
N PRO A 60 24.89 -16.90 -4.78
CA PRO A 60 25.30 -15.57 -4.33
C PRO A 60 24.41 -14.42 -4.86
N ARG A 61 23.60 -14.70 -5.89
CA ARG A 61 22.61 -13.75 -6.41
C ARG A 61 21.32 -13.70 -5.56
N VAL A 62 21.15 -14.64 -4.61
CA VAL A 62 20.03 -14.67 -3.65
C VAL A 62 20.49 -14.09 -2.34
N ARG A 63 19.75 -13.14 -1.80
CA ARG A 63 19.98 -12.56 -0.47
C ARG A 63 18.67 -12.19 0.18
N GLY A 64 18.69 -11.96 1.48
CA GLY A 64 17.48 -11.60 2.19
C GLY A 64 17.69 -11.05 3.57
N ALA A 65 16.59 -10.56 4.12
CA ALA A 65 16.50 -10.03 5.48
C ALA A 65 15.25 -10.55 6.18
N GLU A 66 15.31 -10.60 7.51
CA GLU A 66 14.19 -10.95 8.37
C GLU A 66 13.82 -9.80 9.28
N PHE A 67 12.55 -9.53 9.44
CA PHE A 67 12.04 -8.56 10.39
C PHE A 67 11.84 -9.16 11.78
N SER A 68 12.02 -8.36 12.82
CA SER A 68 11.79 -8.74 14.21
C SER A 68 10.34 -9.12 14.52
N ARG A 69 9.39 -8.69 13.70
CA ARG A 69 7.96 -9.04 13.72
C ARG A 69 7.32 -8.70 12.39
N ASN A 70 6.05 -9.04 12.20
CA ASN A 70 5.29 -8.58 11.03
C ASN A 70 5.03 -7.07 11.10
N PHE A 71 5.56 -6.31 10.11
CA PHE A 71 5.35 -4.88 9.90
C PHE A 71 4.43 -4.56 8.73
N GLY A 72 3.93 -5.58 8.02
CA GLY A 72 3.08 -5.45 6.85
C GLY A 72 3.84 -5.61 5.52
N LYS A 73 3.10 -5.90 4.45
CA LYS A 73 3.66 -6.14 3.10
C LYS A 73 4.43 -4.93 2.58
N GLU A 74 3.87 -3.73 2.77
CA GLU A 74 4.46 -2.48 2.32
C GLU A 74 5.86 -2.24 2.93
N ALA A 75 6.00 -2.52 4.23
CA ALA A 75 7.30 -2.45 4.90
C ALA A 75 8.32 -3.43 4.26
N GLY A 76 7.86 -4.63 3.90
CA GLY A 76 8.68 -5.62 3.19
C GLY A 76 9.14 -5.14 1.82
N ILE A 77 8.25 -4.49 1.06
CA ILE A 77 8.59 -3.89 -0.24
C ILE A 77 9.68 -2.83 -0.06
N PHE A 78 9.47 -1.86 0.84
CA PHE A 78 10.42 -0.76 1.04
C PHE A 78 11.77 -1.23 1.58
N ALA A 79 11.80 -2.20 2.48
CA ALA A 79 13.05 -2.83 2.92
C ALA A 79 13.78 -3.53 1.77
N GLY A 80 13.02 -4.23 0.92
CA GLY A 80 13.57 -4.84 -0.28
C GLY A 80 14.18 -3.80 -1.23
N LEU A 81 13.47 -2.71 -1.51
CA LEU A 81 13.96 -1.61 -2.35
C LEU A 81 15.26 -1.01 -1.78
N GLU A 82 15.38 -0.84 -0.45
CA GLU A 82 16.59 -0.32 0.20
C GLU A 82 17.79 -1.28 0.06
N LEU A 83 17.53 -2.58 0.07
CA LEU A 83 18.59 -3.62 -0.05
C LEU A 83 19.00 -3.89 -1.50
N THR A 84 18.27 -3.41 -2.50
CA THR A 84 18.57 -3.65 -3.92
C THR A 84 19.71 -2.78 -4.45
N THR A 85 20.51 -3.33 -5.37
CA THR A 85 21.65 -2.64 -5.99
C THR A 85 21.52 -2.47 -7.51
N GLY A 86 20.59 -3.15 -8.18
CA GLY A 86 20.40 -3.13 -9.62
C GLY A 86 19.96 -1.78 -10.20
N ASP A 87 20.10 -1.63 -11.51
CA ASP A 87 19.71 -0.42 -12.26
C ASP A 87 18.19 -0.30 -12.39
N ALA A 88 17.50 -1.44 -12.41
CA ALA A 88 16.05 -1.51 -12.33
C ALA A 88 15.63 -2.50 -11.23
N VAL A 89 14.44 -2.30 -10.67
CA VAL A 89 13.92 -3.11 -9.57
C VAL A 89 12.50 -3.56 -9.87
N ILE A 90 12.28 -4.88 -9.86
CA ILE A 90 10.93 -5.46 -9.89
C ILE A 90 10.47 -5.76 -8.47
N VAL A 91 9.21 -5.42 -8.17
CA VAL A 91 8.50 -5.87 -6.97
C VAL A 91 7.48 -6.90 -7.40
N MET A 92 7.51 -8.09 -6.81
CA MET A 92 6.51 -9.15 -7.04
C MET A 92 6.35 -10.06 -5.82
N ASP A 93 5.21 -10.73 -5.74
CA ASP A 93 4.94 -11.70 -4.66
C ASP A 93 5.70 -13.02 -4.91
N CYS A 94 6.13 -13.70 -3.84
CA CYS A 94 6.89 -14.93 -3.93
C CYS A 94 6.03 -16.19 -4.20
N ASP A 95 4.70 -16.04 -4.35
CA ASP A 95 3.77 -17.15 -4.65
C ASP A 95 3.61 -17.44 -6.16
N LEU A 96 4.34 -16.73 -7.02
CA LEU A 96 4.32 -16.85 -8.48
C LEU A 96 2.93 -16.63 -9.11
N GLN A 97 1.99 -15.96 -8.43
CA GLN A 97 0.73 -15.56 -9.05
C GLN A 97 0.93 -14.52 -10.16
N HIS A 98 1.99 -13.75 -10.08
CA HIS A 98 2.49 -12.91 -11.16
C HIS A 98 3.37 -13.79 -12.07
N PRO A 99 2.97 -14.03 -13.33
CA PRO A 99 3.74 -14.92 -14.21
C PRO A 99 5.14 -14.35 -14.48
N PRO A 100 6.20 -15.10 -14.15
CA PRO A 100 7.57 -14.64 -14.37
C PRO A 100 7.89 -14.34 -15.84
N GLU A 101 7.17 -14.97 -16.76
CA GLU A 101 7.32 -14.81 -18.21
C GLU A 101 7.07 -13.38 -18.70
N VAL A 102 6.44 -12.55 -17.88
CA VAL A 102 6.20 -11.12 -18.15
C VAL A 102 7.45 -10.28 -17.90
N ILE A 103 8.36 -10.74 -17.05
CA ILE A 103 9.58 -10.00 -16.66
C ILE A 103 10.43 -9.57 -17.86
N PRO A 104 10.74 -10.43 -18.84
CA PRO A 104 11.52 -10.02 -20.01
C PRO A 104 10.87 -8.89 -20.81
N GLN A 105 9.54 -8.87 -20.94
CA GLN A 105 8.82 -7.78 -21.61
C GLN A 105 8.89 -6.47 -20.82
N MET A 106 8.78 -6.55 -19.47
CA MET A 106 8.95 -5.36 -18.61
C MET A 106 10.38 -4.82 -18.72
N TRP A 107 11.38 -5.70 -18.75
CA TRP A 107 12.79 -5.36 -18.91
C TRP A 107 13.04 -4.64 -20.24
N GLU A 108 12.50 -5.17 -21.34
CA GLU A 108 12.62 -4.56 -22.66
C GLU A 108 12.04 -3.15 -22.72
N LYS A 109 10.83 -2.94 -22.16
CA LYS A 109 10.19 -1.62 -22.08
C LYS A 109 11.02 -0.64 -21.26
N TRP A 110 11.62 -1.08 -20.16
CA TRP A 110 12.53 -0.25 -19.37
C TRP A 110 13.78 0.13 -20.19
N GLN A 111 14.37 -0.80 -20.94
CA GLN A 111 15.50 -0.52 -21.81
C GLN A 111 15.15 0.47 -22.93
N GLN A 112 13.88 0.52 -23.36
CA GLN A 112 13.35 1.49 -24.32
C GLN A 112 13.07 2.87 -23.69
N GLY A 113 13.26 3.05 -22.38
CA GLY A 113 13.18 4.32 -21.68
C GLY A 113 12.00 4.49 -20.76
N ALA A 114 11.14 3.48 -20.54
CA ALA A 114 10.10 3.53 -19.55
C ALA A 114 10.72 3.63 -18.13
N GLU A 115 10.19 4.51 -17.29
CA GLU A 115 10.68 4.73 -15.93
C GLU A 115 9.99 3.80 -14.93
N ILE A 116 8.71 3.49 -15.21
CA ILE A 116 7.91 2.49 -14.50
C ILE A 116 7.26 1.59 -15.54
N VAL A 117 7.30 0.27 -15.32
CA VAL A 117 6.51 -0.68 -16.11
C VAL A 117 5.60 -1.43 -15.16
N GLU A 118 4.28 -1.28 -15.34
CA GLU A 118 3.26 -1.88 -14.48
C GLU A 118 2.64 -3.12 -15.13
N GLY A 119 2.64 -4.23 -14.41
CA GLY A 119 1.88 -5.41 -14.81
C GLY A 119 0.39 -5.22 -14.51
N ILE A 120 -0.45 -5.32 -15.54
CA ILE A 120 -1.91 -5.20 -15.42
C ILE A 120 -2.58 -6.55 -15.71
N LYS A 121 -3.54 -6.91 -14.87
CA LYS A 121 -4.33 -8.15 -15.07
C LYS A 121 -5.30 -7.97 -16.25
N SER A 122 -5.16 -8.80 -17.27
CA SER A 122 -5.99 -8.78 -18.49
C SER A 122 -7.40 -9.31 -18.26
N ASP A 123 -7.62 -10.25 -17.32
CA ASP A 123 -8.95 -10.78 -16.97
C ASP A 123 -9.10 -10.98 -15.45
N ARG A 124 -10.25 -10.55 -14.94
CA ARG A 124 -10.68 -10.82 -13.57
C ARG A 124 -11.56 -12.04 -13.57
N GLY A 125 -10.98 -13.22 -13.55
CA GLY A 125 -11.67 -14.51 -13.52
C GLY A 125 -13.11 -14.49 -12.94
N ARG A 126 -13.82 -15.58 -12.96
CA ARG A 126 -15.23 -15.74 -12.53
C ARG A 126 -15.47 -15.37 -11.06
N GLU A 127 -15.59 -14.08 -10.77
CA GLU A 127 -16.06 -13.59 -9.47
C GLU A 127 -17.58 -13.56 -9.40
N SER A 128 -18.15 -13.85 -8.22
CA SER A 128 -19.60 -13.82 -8.02
C SER A 128 -20.17 -12.42 -8.26
N LEU A 129 -21.34 -12.31 -8.91
CA LEU A 129 -21.98 -11.04 -9.29
C LEU A 129 -22.17 -10.07 -8.10
N GLY A 130 -22.50 -10.56 -6.92
CA GLY A 130 -22.68 -9.73 -5.71
C GLY A 130 -21.35 -9.14 -5.19
N TYR A 131 -20.25 -9.89 -5.29
CA TYR A 131 -18.92 -9.42 -4.94
C TYR A 131 -18.42 -8.38 -5.98
N LYS A 132 -18.66 -8.61 -7.27
CA LYS A 132 -18.34 -7.64 -8.34
C LYS A 132 -19.01 -6.28 -8.13
N LEU A 133 -20.27 -6.24 -7.67
CA LEU A 133 -21.00 -4.99 -7.48
C LEU A 133 -20.44 -4.19 -6.28
N SER A 134 -20.23 -4.85 -5.15
CA SER A 134 -19.72 -4.20 -3.93
C SER A 134 -18.25 -3.80 -4.06
N ALA A 135 -17.41 -4.68 -4.63
CA ALA A 135 -16.03 -4.38 -4.92
C ALA A 135 -15.88 -3.27 -5.98
N GLY A 136 -16.70 -3.33 -7.06
CA GLY A 136 -16.68 -2.30 -8.11
C GLY A 136 -17.05 -0.91 -7.59
N LEU A 137 -18.10 -0.80 -6.74
CA LEU A 137 -18.45 0.48 -6.10
C LEU A 137 -17.34 0.97 -5.17
N PHE A 138 -16.78 0.07 -4.39
CA PHE A 138 -15.66 0.35 -3.50
C PHE A 138 -14.43 0.88 -4.27
N TYR A 139 -13.98 0.16 -5.30
CA TYR A 139 -12.86 0.59 -6.11
C TYR A 139 -13.12 1.91 -6.84
N LYS A 140 -14.35 2.14 -7.33
CA LYS A 140 -14.74 3.40 -7.98
C LYS A 140 -14.67 4.58 -7.01
N ILE A 141 -15.14 4.40 -5.77
CA ILE A 141 -15.05 5.42 -4.72
C ILE A 141 -13.57 5.69 -4.37
N MET A 142 -12.79 4.62 -4.15
CA MET A 142 -11.37 4.74 -3.82
C MET A 142 -10.56 5.38 -4.94
N SER A 143 -10.79 4.99 -6.20
CA SER A 143 -10.13 5.62 -7.36
C SER A 143 -10.40 7.12 -7.44
N LYS A 144 -11.65 7.53 -7.14
CA LYS A 144 -12.02 8.95 -7.10
C LYS A 144 -11.38 9.69 -5.91
N LEU A 145 -11.25 9.04 -4.76
CA LEU A 145 -10.64 9.59 -3.55
C LEU A 145 -9.13 9.79 -3.70
N ILE A 146 -8.45 8.83 -4.29
CA ILE A 146 -6.98 8.81 -4.45
C ILE A 146 -6.57 9.43 -5.80
N LYS A 147 -7.55 9.69 -6.71
CA LYS A 147 -7.34 10.13 -8.10
C LYS A 147 -6.48 9.17 -8.94
N MET A 148 -6.51 7.89 -8.62
CA MET A 148 -5.77 6.82 -9.28
C MET A 148 -6.72 5.67 -9.61
N ASP A 149 -6.58 5.05 -10.78
CA ASP A 149 -7.35 3.84 -11.09
C ASP A 149 -6.82 2.64 -10.28
N MET A 150 -7.44 2.43 -9.13
CA MET A 150 -7.11 1.31 -8.24
C MET A 150 -7.42 -0.07 -8.84
N ASN A 151 -8.25 -0.11 -9.91
CA ASN A 151 -8.62 -1.37 -10.55
C ASN A 151 -7.50 -1.90 -11.45
N ALA A 152 -6.78 -1.01 -12.09
CA ALA A 152 -5.68 -1.33 -13.00
C ALA A 152 -4.34 -1.48 -12.26
N SER A 153 -4.21 -0.92 -11.04
CA SER A 153 -2.94 -0.89 -10.33
C SER A 153 -2.62 -2.18 -9.57
N SER A 154 -1.40 -2.67 -9.74
CA SER A 154 -0.85 -3.83 -9.03
C SER A 154 0.45 -3.51 -8.31
N ASP A 155 0.91 -4.41 -7.41
CA ASP A 155 2.24 -4.31 -6.81
C ASP A 155 3.33 -4.83 -7.77
N PHE A 156 2.94 -5.55 -8.83
CA PHE A 156 3.86 -6.07 -9.82
C PHE A 156 4.32 -4.95 -10.76
N LYS A 157 5.44 -4.34 -10.42
CA LYS A 157 6.02 -3.21 -11.15
C LYS A 157 7.52 -3.36 -11.28
N LEU A 158 8.03 -2.95 -12.44
CA LEU A 158 9.44 -2.65 -12.63
C LEU A 158 9.63 -1.13 -12.47
N LEU A 159 10.61 -0.74 -11.68
CA LEU A 159 10.97 0.64 -11.38
C LEU A 159 12.40 0.91 -11.79
N ASP A 160 12.66 2.00 -12.47
CA ASP A 160 14.01 2.53 -12.66
C ASP A 160 14.66 2.91 -11.32
N ARG A 161 15.98 2.81 -11.20
CA ARG A 161 16.71 3.18 -9.98
C ARG A 161 16.42 4.60 -9.50
N LYS A 162 16.21 5.55 -10.40
CA LYS A 162 15.85 6.93 -10.03
C LYS A 162 14.49 7.00 -9.32
N VAL A 163 13.51 6.18 -9.77
CA VAL A 163 12.20 6.08 -9.11
C VAL A 163 12.35 5.49 -7.71
N VAL A 164 13.13 4.41 -7.58
CA VAL A 164 13.42 3.78 -6.29
C VAL A 164 14.04 4.78 -5.31
N ARG A 165 15.02 5.59 -5.75
CA ARG A 165 15.63 6.63 -4.90
C ARG A 165 14.61 7.63 -4.40
N VAL A 166 13.76 8.15 -5.28
CA VAL A 166 12.70 9.10 -4.89
C VAL A 166 11.76 8.46 -3.86
N LEU A 167 11.32 7.20 -4.07
CA LEU A 167 10.44 6.52 -3.12
C LEU A 167 11.08 6.29 -1.74
N LEU A 168 12.39 6.02 -1.71
CA LEU A 168 13.13 5.83 -0.45
C LEU A 168 13.37 7.13 0.32
N GLU A 169 13.48 8.27 -0.39
CA GLU A 169 13.63 9.61 0.19
C GLU A 169 12.32 10.17 0.77
N LEU A 170 11.16 9.58 0.44
CA LEU A 170 9.88 10.02 0.99
C LEU A 170 9.82 9.79 2.51
N PRO A 171 9.58 10.86 3.30
CA PRO A 171 9.57 10.76 4.76
C PRO A 171 8.35 10.02 5.30
N GLU A 172 7.33 9.83 4.48
CA GLU A 172 6.04 9.27 4.86
C GLU A 172 6.17 7.86 5.45
N ARG A 173 5.45 7.63 6.55
CA ARG A 173 5.42 6.32 7.23
C ARG A 173 4.41 5.38 6.62
N ASN A 174 3.30 5.93 6.15
CA ASN A 174 2.31 5.13 5.45
C ASN A 174 2.73 4.95 4.00
N THR A 175 3.57 3.97 3.78
CA THR A 175 4.16 3.64 2.49
C THR A 175 3.21 2.75 1.68
N PHE A 176 2.12 3.30 1.16
CA PHE A 176 1.28 2.58 0.20
C PHE A 176 1.94 2.62 -1.18
N PHE A 177 2.64 1.55 -1.52
CA PHE A 177 3.52 1.46 -2.69
C PHE A 177 2.85 1.86 -4.01
N ARG A 178 1.62 1.37 -4.26
CA ARG A 178 0.86 1.69 -5.47
C ARG A 178 0.55 3.19 -5.59
N ALA A 179 0.14 3.80 -4.49
CA ALA A 179 -0.19 5.22 -4.51
C ALA A 179 1.06 6.10 -4.61
N LEU A 180 2.16 5.73 -3.94
CA LEU A 180 3.41 6.47 -3.99
C LEU A 180 4.07 6.41 -5.37
N THR A 181 4.07 5.25 -6.03
CA THR A 181 4.57 5.11 -7.41
C THR A 181 3.75 5.96 -8.39
N PHE A 182 2.42 6.01 -8.23
CA PHE A 182 1.54 6.86 -9.02
C PHE A 182 1.78 8.35 -8.72
N TRP A 183 1.85 8.73 -7.43
CA TRP A 183 2.08 10.10 -6.98
C TRP A 183 3.42 10.67 -7.49
N ALA A 184 4.44 9.83 -7.59
CA ALA A 184 5.76 10.23 -8.07
C ALA A 184 5.75 10.73 -9.54
N GLY A 185 4.73 10.36 -10.35
CA GLY A 185 4.45 10.97 -11.65
C GLY A 185 5.46 10.65 -12.75
N PHE A 186 6.21 9.56 -12.62
CA PHE A 186 7.14 9.09 -13.65
C PHE A 186 6.43 8.48 -14.87
N GLN A 187 7.11 8.45 -16.01
CA GLN A 187 6.58 7.86 -17.24
C GLN A 187 6.31 6.36 -17.01
N THR A 188 5.03 5.98 -17.09
CA THR A 188 4.57 4.63 -16.82
C THR A 188 4.08 3.96 -18.12
N GLU A 189 4.61 2.78 -18.39
CA GLU A 189 4.10 1.85 -19.39
C GLU A 189 3.46 0.63 -18.74
N THR A 190 2.67 -0.12 -19.49
CA THR A 190 1.92 -1.26 -18.97
C THR A 190 2.22 -2.52 -19.77
N VAL A 191 2.19 -3.68 -19.08
CA VAL A 191 2.23 -5.01 -19.70
C VAL A 191 1.05 -5.80 -19.13
N GLU A 192 0.21 -6.33 -20.01
CA GLU A 192 -0.92 -7.15 -19.60
C GLU A 192 -0.49 -8.59 -19.35
N TYR A 193 -1.08 -9.22 -18.31
CA TYR A 193 -0.86 -10.63 -18.01
C TYR A 193 -2.12 -11.31 -17.48
N GLU A 194 -2.19 -12.63 -17.69
CA GLU A 194 -3.20 -13.50 -17.09
C GLU A 194 -2.73 -14.00 -15.73
N VAL A 195 -3.61 -13.95 -14.72
CA VAL A 195 -3.27 -14.40 -13.36
C VAL A 195 -3.18 -15.92 -13.34
N GLN A 196 -2.07 -16.46 -12.87
CA GLN A 196 -1.93 -17.88 -12.60
C GLN A 196 -2.63 -18.26 -11.28
N GLU A 197 -3.18 -19.48 -11.21
CA GLU A 197 -3.75 -20.00 -9.97
C GLU A 197 -2.65 -20.20 -8.92
N ARG A 198 -2.96 -19.88 -7.66
CA ARG A 198 -2.04 -20.11 -6.55
C ARG A 198 -1.65 -21.57 -6.46
N GLN A 199 -0.36 -21.85 -6.43
CA GLN A 199 0.13 -23.21 -6.21
C GLN A 199 -0.09 -23.66 -4.76
N TYR A 200 0.03 -22.75 -3.77
CA TYR A 200 -0.18 -23.01 -2.34
C TYR A 200 -0.79 -21.78 -1.64
N GLY A 201 -1.68 -22.01 -0.65
CA GLY A 201 -2.23 -20.98 0.25
C GLY A 201 -3.67 -20.57 -0.03
N GLN A 202 -4.33 -19.94 0.98
CA GLN A 202 -5.69 -19.39 0.87
C GLN A 202 -5.69 -17.89 1.17
N SER A 203 -6.53 -17.12 0.45
CA SER A 203 -6.74 -15.70 0.73
C SER A 203 -7.42 -15.52 2.10
N LYS A 204 -6.81 -14.75 3.01
CA LYS A 204 -7.28 -14.52 4.39
C LYS A 204 -7.91 -13.14 4.61
N TRP A 205 -8.34 -12.43 3.56
CA TRP A 205 -8.90 -11.10 3.70
C TRP A 205 -10.37 -11.15 4.12
N SER A 206 -10.69 -10.65 5.33
CA SER A 206 -12.07 -10.46 5.78
C SER A 206 -12.61 -9.11 5.29
N PHE A 207 -13.95 -8.97 5.20
CA PHE A 207 -14.62 -7.71 4.84
C PHE A 207 -14.17 -6.53 5.74
N TRP A 208 -14.07 -6.76 7.05
CA TRP A 208 -13.61 -5.74 8.00
C TRP A 208 -12.16 -5.32 7.79
N SER A 209 -11.31 -6.26 7.40
CA SER A 209 -9.91 -5.98 7.04
C SER A 209 -9.80 -5.09 5.81
N LEU A 210 -10.60 -5.38 4.77
CA LEU A 210 -10.70 -4.56 3.56
C LEU A 210 -11.23 -3.16 3.86
N MET A 211 -12.27 -3.04 4.70
CA MET A 211 -12.84 -1.75 5.11
C MET A 211 -11.82 -0.91 5.87
N LYS A 212 -11.11 -1.51 6.84
CA LYS A 212 -10.05 -0.84 7.57
C LYS A 212 -8.93 -0.37 6.64
N TYR A 213 -8.50 -1.21 5.72
CA TYR A 213 -7.50 -0.88 4.70
C TYR A 213 -7.94 0.31 3.84
N ALA A 214 -9.21 0.31 3.43
CA ALA A 214 -9.80 1.40 2.65
C ALA A 214 -9.80 2.74 3.39
N ILE A 215 -10.32 2.76 4.61
CA ILE A 215 -10.38 3.99 5.44
C ILE A 215 -8.96 4.51 5.67
N THR A 216 -8.02 3.61 5.98
CA THR A 216 -6.62 3.94 6.18
C THR A 216 -6.02 4.64 4.94
N ASN A 217 -6.19 4.05 3.76
CA ASN A 217 -5.62 4.62 2.54
C ASN A 217 -6.36 5.89 2.07
N ALA A 218 -7.71 5.92 2.19
CA ALA A 218 -8.49 7.11 1.87
C ALA A 218 -8.07 8.34 2.68
N THR A 219 -7.84 8.15 3.99
CA THR A 219 -7.43 9.25 4.88
C THR A 219 -5.95 9.63 4.73
N SER A 220 -5.10 8.73 4.22
CA SER A 220 -3.69 9.03 3.98
C SER A 220 -3.45 9.83 2.69
N PHE A 221 -4.23 9.55 1.64
CA PHE A 221 -4.03 10.16 0.32
C PHE A 221 -5.12 11.15 -0.08
N SER A 222 -6.14 11.39 0.77
CA SER A 222 -7.25 12.28 0.44
C SER A 222 -7.72 13.09 1.66
N THR A 223 -7.99 14.38 1.43
CA THR A 223 -8.63 15.26 2.40
C THR A 223 -10.15 15.30 2.27
N LEU A 224 -10.74 14.51 1.35
CA LEU A 224 -12.19 14.49 1.10
C LEU A 224 -13.02 14.15 2.34
N PRO A 225 -12.65 13.18 3.20
CA PRO A 225 -13.38 12.94 4.44
C PRO A 225 -13.44 14.18 5.35
N LEU A 226 -12.37 14.98 5.38
CA LEU A 226 -12.32 16.22 6.13
C LEU A 226 -13.18 17.33 5.49
N GLN A 227 -13.21 17.39 4.15
CA GLN A 227 -14.09 18.31 3.43
C GLN A 227 -15.57 18.00 3.66
N LEU A 228 -15.94 16.72 3.81
CA LEU A 228 -17.32 16.33 4.17
C LEU A 228 -17.73 16.92 5.50
N VAL A 229 -16.86 16.95 6.50
CA VAL A 229 -17.11 17.59 7.79
C VAL A 229 -17.43 19.08 7.60
N THR A 230 -16.65 19.78 6.79
CA THR A 230 -16.87 21.20 6.48
C THR A 230 -18.21 21.43 5.78
N ILE A 231 -18.55 20.60 4.78
CA ILE A 231 -19.83 20.69 4.06
C ILE A 231 -21.00 20.43 5.00
N MET A 232 -20.92 19.40 5.85
CA MET A 232 -21.95 19.10 6.85
C MET A 232 -22.13 20.25 7.85
N GLY A 233 -21.02 20.87 8.28
CA GLY A 233 -21.03 22.05 9.11
C GLY A 233 -21.74 23.23 8.44
N MET A 234 -21.44 23.53 7.19
CA MET A 234 -22.10 24.60 6.43
C MET A 234 -23.60 24.35 6.25
N ILE A 235 -24.00 23.10 5.92
CA ILE A 235 -25.41 22.71 5.82
C ILE A 235 -26.11 22.91 7.18
N SER A 236 -25.51 22.48 8.27
CA SER A 236 -26.04 22.65 9.62
C SER A 236 -26.23 24.13 9.98
N ILE A 237 -25.26 24.98 9.67
CA ILE A 237 -25.33 26.42 9.89
C ILE A 237 -26.47 27.01 9.07
N PHE A 238 -26.60 26.66 7.77
CA PHE A 238 -27.67 27.14 6.91
C PHE A 238 -29.05 26.81 7.49
N PHE A 239 -29.31 25.57 7.89
CA PHE A 239 -30.58 25.17 8.51
C PHE A 239 -30.79 25.85 9.85
N SER A 240 -29.76 26.04 10.69
CA SER A 240 -29.86 26.73 11.95
C SER A 240 -30.27 28.18 11.77
N VAL A 241 -29.74 28.89 10.76
CA VAL A 241 -30.12 30.26 10.44
C VAL A 241 -31.59 30.35 10.00
N VAL A 242 -32.03 29.45 9.13
CA VAL A 242 -33.42 29.38 8.64
C VAL A 242 -34.37 29.16 9.82
N LEU A 243 -34.05 28.20 10.68
CA LEU A 243 -34.87 27.91 11.88
C LEU A 243 -34.87 29.08 12.89
N ALA A 244 -33.74 29.74 13.08
CA ALA A 244 -33.65 30.93 13.97
C ALA A 244 -34.54 32.06 13.48
N ILE A 245 -34.51 32.36 12.16
CA ILE A 245 -35.37 33.39 11.55
C ILE A 245 -36.85 32.99 11.71
N GLN A 246 -37.22 31.75 11.40
CA GLN A 246 -38.58 31.25 11.54
C GLN A 246 -39.08 31.35 12.97
N THR A 247 -38.27 30.96 13.93
CA THR A 247 -38.62 31.03 15.37
C THR A 247 -38.80 32.47 15.83
N LEU A 248 -37.91 33.38 15.39
CA LEU A 248 -38.00 34.79 15.72
C LEU A 248 -39.27 35.45 15.16
N VAL A 249 -39.63 35.16 13.88
CA VAL A 249 -40.86 35.65 13.27
C VAL A 249 -42.08 35.16 14.02
N ARG A 250 -42.15 33.87 14.35
CA ARG A 250 -43.28 33.30 15.13
C ARG A 250 -43.41 33.93 16.54
N TYR A 251 -42.26 34.19 17.19
CA TYR A 251 -42.23 34.85 18.49
C TYR A 251 -42.82 36.27 18.40
N ILE A 252 -42.41 37.06 17.41
CA ILE A 252 -42.93 38.44 17.19
C ILE A 252 -44.43 38.41 16.86
N MET A 253 -44.92 37.39 16.14
CA MET A 253 -46.35 37.23 15.80
C MET A 253 -47.20 36.69 16.94
N GLY A 254 -46.63 36.41 18.12
CA GLY A 254 -47.35 35.87 19.27
C GLY A 254 -47.84 34.42 19.10
N THR A 255 -47.36 33.72 18.09
CA THR A 255 -47.69 32.31 17.82
C THR A 255 -46.57 31.39 18.30
N ALA A 256 -46.13 31.52 19.53
CA ALA A 256 -45.11 30.70 20.13
C ALA A 256 -45.53 29.22 20.10
N VAL A 257 -44.67 28.35 19.60
CA VAL A 257 -44.94 26.92 19.38
C VAL A 257 -44.49 26.14 20.61
N GLU A 258 -45.30 25.18 21.07
CA GLU A 258 -44.85 24.08 21.91
C GLU A 258 -43.81 23.27 21.15
N GLY A 259 -42.50 23.48 21.41
CA GLY A 259 -41.42 22.99 20.55
C GLY A 259 -40.42 22.05 21.23
N PHE A 260 -40.76 21.50 22.44
CA PHE A 260 -39.81 20.69 23.22
C PHE A 260 -39.28 19.48 22.43
N THR A 261 -40.13 18.75 21.72
CA THR A 261 -39.73 17.60 20.88
C THR A 261 -38.81 18.02 19.73
N THR A 262 -39.12 19.17 19.10
CA THR A 262 -38.31 19.71 18.00
C THR A 262 -36.91 20.09 18.48
N VAL A 263 -36.81 20.69 19.68
CA VAL A 263 -35.51 21.03 20.29
C VAL A 263 -34.68 19.79 20.58
N ILE A 264 -35.31 18.75 21.16
CA ILE A 264 -34.59 17.47 21.41
C ILE A 264 -34.06 16.86 20.10
N LEU A 265 -34.90 16.78 19.05
CA LEU A 265 -34.50 16.25 17.78
C LEU A 265 -33.33 17.04 17.15
N LEU A 266 -33.39 18.37 17.21
CA LEU A 266 -32.31 19.23 16.70
C LEU A 266 -31.02 19.02 17.49
N ILE A 267 -31.07 18.93 18.81
CA ILE A 267 -29.90 18.65 19.66
C ILE A 267 -29.29 17.27 19.31
N LEU A 268 -30.11 16.24 19.12
CA LEU A 268 -29.66 14.93 18.78
C LEU A 268 -29.00 14.91 17.40
N ILE A 269 -29.59 15.57 16.40
CA ILE A 269 -29.04 15.65 15.03
C ILE A 269 -27.71 16.42 15.03
N ILE A 270 -27.69 17.61 15.65
CA ILE A 270 -26.47 18.44 15.73
C ILE A 270 -25.38 17.69 16.51
N GLY A 271 -25.77 17.10 17.66
CA GLY A 271 -24.86 16.28 18.47
C GLY A 271 -24.27 15.10 17.69
N GLY A 272 -25.09 14.42 16.89
CA GLY A 272 -24.66 13.34 16.02
C GLY A 272 -23.63 13.80 14.97
N PHE A 273 -23.89 14.93 14.31
CA PHE A 273 -22.94 15.52 13.36
C PHE A 273 -21.63 15.96 14.03
N LEU A 274 -21.69 16.55 15.21
CA LEU A 274 -20.50 16.92 15.98
C LEU A 274 -19.67 15.68 16.35
N MET A 275 -20.30 14.62 16.84
CA MET A 275 -19.58 13.37 17.17
C MET A 275 -18.94 12.73 15.96
N LEU A 276 -19.63 12.68 14.81
CA LEU A 276 -19.06 12.17 13.55
C LEU A 276 -17.87 13.02 13.10
N SER A 277 -18.00 14.35 13.17
CA SER A 277 -16.95 15.31 12.81
C SER A 277 -15.71 15.13 13.67
N LEU A 278 -15.89 15.03 14.99
CA LEU A 278 -14.79 14.77 15.94
C LEU A 278 -14.12 13.41 15.68
N GLY A 279 -14.89 12.40 15.33
CA GLY A 279 -14.36 11.09 14.95
C GLY A 279 -13.45 11.16 13.72
N ILE A 280 -13.86 11.87 12.67
CA ILE A 280 -13.05 12.08 11.45
C ILE A 280 -11.78 12.87 11.78
N ILE A 281 -11.91 13.99 12.49
CA ILE A 281 -10.75 14.81 12.91
C ILE A 281 -9.80 14.00 13.78
N GLY A 282 -10.32 13.24 14.74
CA GLY A 282 -9.53 12.35 15.60
C GLY A 282 -8.72 11.33 14.80
N HIS A 283 -9.27 10.82 13.70
CA HIS A 283 -8.57 9.91 12.82
C HIS A 283 -7.37 10.59 12.11
N TYR A 284 -7.52 11.83 11.63
CA TYR A 284 -6.40 12.58 11.05
C TYR A 284 -5.35 12.97 12.11
N ILE A 285 -5.78 13.34 13.32
CA ILE A 285 -4.83 13.60 14.43
C ILE A 285 -4.03 12.32 14.76
N ALA A 286 -4.68 11.16 14.80
CA ALA A 286 -3.98 9.90 15.01
C ALA A 286 -2.91 9.62 13.92
N ARG A 287 -3.18 9.98 12.65
CA ARG A 287 -2.22 9.88 11.57
C ARG A 287 -1.02 10.82 11.75
N ILE A 288 -1.30 12.09 12.05
CA ILE A 288 -0.24 13.07 12.35
C ILE A 288 0.62 12.59 13.54
N TYR A 289 -0.02 12.03 14.57
CA TYR A 289 0.69 11.48 15.73
C TYR A 289 1.62 10.32 15.34
N GLU A 290 1.18 9.42 14.45
CA GLU A 290 2.02 8.33 13.95
C GLU A 290 3.23 8.86 13.15
N GLU A 291 3.05 9.91 12.33
CA GLU A 291 4.14 10.56 11.60
C GLU A 291 5.15 11.24 12.55
N VAL A 292 4.66 12.05 13.49
CA VAL A 292 5.49 12.80 14.45
C VAL A 292 6.27 11.87 15.40
N LYS A 293 5.71 10.70 15.73
CA LYS A 293 6.33 9.74 16.66
C LYS A 293 7.69 9.22 16.21
N GLY A 294 8.04 9.34 14.93
CA GLY A 294 9.38 9.07 14.41
C GLY A 294 9.86 7.60 14.55
N ARG A 295 8.98 6.58 14.73
CA ARG A 295 9.40 5.17 14.82
C ARG A 295 9.88 4.64 13.46
N PRO A 296 10.89 3.76 13.35
CA PRO A 296 11.29 3.15 12.09
C PRO A 296 10.14 2.38 11.43
N LYS A 297 10.09 2.41 10.08
CA LYS A 297 9.06 1.70 9.28
C LYS A 297 9.10 0.19 9.53
N TYR A 298 10.29 -0.37 9.76
CA TYR A 298 10.56 -1.77 10.08
C TYR A 298 11.84 -1.90 10.90
N ILE A 299 12.06 -3.08 11.45
CA ILE A 299 13.29 -3.45 12.18
C ILE A 299 13.78 -4.77 11.62
N ILE A 300 14.98 -4.78 11.04
CA ILE A 300 15.65 -6.00 10.58
C ILE A 300 16.30 -6.68 11.78
N SER A 301 16.00 -7.96 12.01
CA SER A 301 16.60 -8.81 13.04
C SER A 301 17.80 -9.60 12.52
N HIS A 302 17.68 -10.14 11.30
CA HIS A 302 18.69 -10.99 10.67
C HIS A 302 18.83 -10.64 9.18
N VAL A 303 20.01 -10.91 8.64
CA VAL A 303 20.30 -10.81 7.20
C VAL A 303 21.13 -12.00 6.78
N THR A 304 21.09 -12.35 5.49
CA THR A 304 22.01 -13.32 4.89
C THR A 304 23.43 -12.75 4.82
N GLU A 305 24.46 -13.60 4.84
CA GLU A 305 25.87 -13.17 4.90
C GLU A 305 26.32 -12.27 3.73
N ASN A 306 25.68 -12.43 2.58
CA ASN A 306 25.99 -11.68 1.35
C ASN A 306 25.24 -10.32 1.23
N VAL A 307 24.53 -9.88 2.27
CA VAL A 307 23.97 -8.51 2.32
C VAL A 307 25.08 -7.52 2.68
N PRO A 308 25.33 -6.47 1.88
CA PRO A 308 26.35 -5.46 2.19
C PRO A 308 26.12 -4.84 3.57
N GLY A 309 27.16 -4.79 4.41
CA GLY A 309 27.07 -4.30 5.79
C GLY A 309 26.62 -2.84 5.95
N THR A 310 26.67 -2.04 4.86
CA THR A 310 26.14 -0.68 4.80
C THR A 310 24.62 -0.63 4.83
N ALA A 311 23.94 -1.64 4.32
CA ALA A 311 22.47 -1.73 4.30
C ALA A 311 21.88 -2.03 5.68
N VAL A 312 22.62 -2.70 6.56
CA VAL A 312 22.21 -3.03 7.95
C VAL A 312 22.41 -1.85 8.90
N GLY A 313 23.12 -0.81 8.47
CA GLY A 313 23.60 0.28 9.34
C GLY A 313 22.69 1.52 9.42
N SER A 314 21.72 1.70 8.54
CA SER A 314 20.94 2.96 8.48
C SER A 314 20.13 3.20 9.77
N TRP A 315 19.51 2.19 10.34
CA TRP A 315 18.76 2.33 11.60
C TRP A 315 19.65 2.42 12.86
N LYS A 316 20.93 2.00 12.82
CA LYS A 316 21.88 2.15 13.93
C LYS A 316 22.51 3.53 13.98
N ARG A 317 22.61 4.26 12.85
CA ARG A 317 23.23 5.60 12.78
C ARG A 317 22.31 6.71 13.29
N GLU A 318 21.01 6.66 13.05
CA GLU A 318 20.07 7.71 13.49
C GLU A 318 19.91 7.81 15.02
N ARG A 319 20.34 6.81 15.79
CA ARG A 319 20.29 6.83 17.27
C ARG A 319 21.50 7.46 17.96
N ARG A 320 22.52 7.91 17.22
CA ARG A 320 23.73 8.49 17.81
C ARG A 320 23.88 10.00 17.63
N GLU A 321 22.97 10.65 16.95
CA GLU A 321 23.07 12.08 16.61
C GLU A 321 21.90 12.93 17.16
N ASN A 322 21.09 12.41 18.11
CA ASN A 322 20.10 13.23 18.84
C ASN A 322 20.25 13.03 20.35
#